data_fe6d77e2fa065b35e09bd01593b5e88e
#
_entry.id   fe6d77e2fa065b35e09bd01593b5e88e
#
_cell.length_a   1.000
_cell.length_b   1.000
_cell.length_c   1.000
_cell.angle_alpha   90.00
_cell.angle_beta   90.00
_cell.angle_gamma   90.00
#
_symmetry.space_group_name_H-M   'P 1'
#
loop_
_entity.id
_entity.type
_entity.pdbx_description
1 polymer ?
#
loop_
_entity_poly.entity_id
_entity_poly.type
_entity_poly.pdbx_seq_one_letter_code
_entity_poly.pdbx_strand_id
1 'polypeptide(L)'
;THEDGDHVWGNQLFEGAEIIAHRTVKELMPKVADPRETQQLIKADDRFLPRMLLKALHPGALAIARQLQEDFDFDDIKLVLPTTVFEERHVLDLDGTEVHLIYVGPCHQVGDTIVHVPRERVVFAGDVIFRECTPMGWNGSYEKWLEILDLIIWLDPEVIVPGHGPVCGIEGAMEMKAYLEYVHEESNRCFGQGMSALDASKKIDFGPYAGWHSPARL
;
A
#
# COMPACT_ATOMS: atom_id res chain seq x y z
N THR A 1 -3.22 0.17 9.14
CA THR A 1 -1.82 0.34 8.75
C THR A 1 -1.57 1.69 8.06
N HIS A 2 -2.50 2.16 7.21
CA HIS A 2 -2.44 3.45 6.52
C HIS A 2 -3.84 3.91 6.10
N GLU A 3 -3.96 5.02 5.38
CA GLU A 3 -5.22 5.73 5.12
C GLU A 3 -6.01 5.26 3.90
N ASP A 4 -5.54 4.29 3.11
CA ASP A 4 -6.25 3.85 1.91
C ASP A 4 -7.55 3.08 2.23
N GLY A 5 -8.53 3.20 1.34
CA GLY A 5 -9.88 2.74 1.58
C GLY A 5 -10.01 1.25 1.89
N ASP A 6 -9.31 0.40 1.14
CA ASP A 6 -9.29 -1.05 1.32
C ASP A 6 -8.66 -1.51 2.65
N HIS A 7 -7.93 -0.61 3.34
CA HIS A 7 -7.37 -0.86 4.67
C HIS A 7 -8.19 -0.25 5.82
N VAL A 8 -9.13 0.65 5.54
CA VAL A 8 -9.90 1.35 6.60
C VAL A 8 -11.41 1.21 6.49
N TRP A 9 -11.96 0.86 5.33
CA TRP A 9 -13.42 0.71 5.18
C TRP A 9 -14.00 -0.41 6.03
N GLY A 10 -13.20 -1.41 6.40
CA GLY A 10 -13.57 -2.46 7.34
C GLY A 10 -13.74 -1.99 8.78
N ASN A 11 -13.28 -0.80 9.17
CA ASN A 11 -13.38 -0.28 10.53
C ASN A 11 -14.83 -0.26 11.05
N GLN A 12 -15.81 0.00 10.18
CA GLN A 12 -17.22 0.02 10.53
C GLN A 12 -17.75 -1.32 11.08
N LEU A 13 -17.08 -2.43 10.81
CA LEU A 13 -17.47 -3.76 11.28
C LEU A 13 -17.05 -4.01 12.75
N PHE A 14 -16.25 -3.12 13.31
CA PHE A 14 -15.71 -3.23 14.67
C PHE A 14 -16.33 -2.17 15.59
N GLU A 15 -17.67 -2.11 15.63
CA GLU A 15 -18.40 -1.15 16.46
C GLU A 15 -18.07 -1.36 17.94
N GLY A 16 -17.69 -0.27 18.62
CA GLY A 16 -17.31 -0.27 20.03
C GLY A 16 -15.86 -0.67 20.30
N ALA A 17 -15.09 -1.08 19.29
CA ALA A 17 -13.66 -1.30 19.43
C ALA A 17 -12.87 0.02 19.41
N GLU A 18 -11.75 0.05 20.12
CA GLU A 18 -10.78 1.14 19.97
C GLU A 18 -10.01 0.96 18.67
N ILE A 19 -10.07 1.96 17.79
CA ILE A 19 -9.32 1.99 16.54
C ILE A 19 -8.11 2.88 16.74
N ILE A 20 -6.93 2.29 16.64
CA ILE A 20 -5.65 2.95 16.89
C ILE A 20 -4.90 3.10 15.56
N ALA A 21 -4.42 4.29 15.25
CA ALA A 21 -3.62 4.55 14.06
C ALA A 21 -2.63 5.69 14.27
N HIS A 22 -1.67 5.83 13.36
CA HIS A 22 -0.84 7.03 13.32
C HIS A 22 -1.69 8.28 13.10
N ARG A 23 -1.28 9.43 13.66
CA ARG A 23 -2.02 10.71 13.55
C ARG A 23 -2.39 11.07 12.12
N THR A 24 -1.45 10.94 11.19
CA THR A 24 -1.68 11.29 9.78
C THR A 24 -2.77 10.45 9.14
N VAL A 25 -2.94 9.19 9.52
CA VAL A 25 -4.04 8.34 9.04
C VAL A 25 -5.38 8.99 9.38
N LYS A 26 -5.57 9.40 10.65
CA LYS A 26 -6.81 10.07 11.08
C LYS A 26 -7.08 11.36 10.30
N GLU A 27 -6.03 12.12 10.01
CA GLU A 27 -6.12 13.42 9.32
C GLU A 27 -6.41 13.26 7.82
N LEU A 28 -5.86 12.21 7.19
CA LEU A 28 -5.92 12.00 5.75
C LEU A 28 -7.08 11.10 5.31
N MET A 29 -7.53 10.15 6.13
CA MET A 29 -8.66 9.26 5.82
C MET A 29 -9.87 9.98 5.21
N PRO A 30 -10.34 11.16 5.73
CA PRO A 30 -11.50 11.82 5.15
C PRO A 30 -11.30 12.35 3.73
N LYS A 31 -10.04 12.44 3.28
CA LYS A 31 -9.66 12.92 1.93
C LYS A 31 -9.29 11.79 0.99
N VAL A 32 -8.64 10.75 1.52
CA VAL A 32 -8.09 9.66 0.71
C VAL A 32 -9.10 8.52 0.58
N ALA A 33 -9.80 8.20 1.67
CA ALA A 33 -10.71 7.05 1.77
C ALA A 33 -12.20 7.42 1.80
N ASP A 34 -12.60 8.62 1.37
CA ASP A 34 -14.03 8.94 1.25
C ASP A 34 -14.66 8.04 0.17
N PRO A 35 -15.55 7.11 0.57
CA PRO A 35 -16.15 6.18 -0.38
C PRO A 35 -16.99 6.88 -1.46
N ARG A 36 -17.53 8.07 -1.17
CA ARG A 36 -18.32 8.84 -2.13
C ARG A 36 -17.44 9.48 -3.19
N GLU A 37 -16.28 10.02 -2.80
CA GLU A 37 -15.31 10.57 -3.76
C GLU A 37 -14.72 9.47 -4.63
N THR A 38 -14.36 8.33 -4.04
CA THR A 38 -13.89 7.15 -4.77
C THR A 38 -14.95 6.67 -5.77
N GLN A 39 -16.20 6.53 -5.34
CA GLN A 39 -17.30 6.13 -6.22
C GLN A 39 -17.54 7.16 -7.35
N GLN A 40 -17.43 8.46 -7.06
CA GLN A 40 -17.58 9.50 -8.07
C GLN A 40 -16.45 9.46 -9.11
N LEU A 41 -15.19 9.27 -8.67
CA LEU A 41 -14.05 9.10 -9.55
C LEU A 41 -14.23 7.89 -10.49
N ILE A 42 -14.67 6.77 -9.94
CA ILE A 42 -14.95 5.56 -10.69
C ILE A 42 -16.10 5.76 -11.70
N LYS A 43 -17.18 6.44 -11.28
CA LYS A 43 -18.34 6.73 -12.15
C LYS A 43 -18.08 7.86 -13.16
N ALA A 44 -17.20 8.82 -12.86
CA ALA A 44 -16.85 9.93 -13.75
C ALA A 44 -16.16 9.46 -15.05
N ASP A 45 -15.55 8.28 -15.03
CA ASP A 45 -14.94 7.66 -16.21
C ASP A 45 -15.96 7.41 -17.35
N ASP A 46 -17.24 7.28 -17.06
CA ASP A 46 -18.28 7.05 -18.08
C ASP A 46 -18.83 8.34 -18.74
N ARG A 47 -18.58 9.53 -18.21
CA ARG A 47 -19.31 10.74 -18.63
C ARG A 47 -18.48 11.94 -19.16
N PHE A 48 -17.24 12.15 -18.75
CA PHE A 48 -16.55 13.42 -18.96
C PHE A 48 -15.21 13.38 -19.70
N LEU A 49 -14.47 12.30 -19.68
CA LEU A 49 -13.29 12.14 -20.53
C LEU A 49 -13.55 11.01 -21.54
N PRO A 50 -13.19 11.23 -22.83
CA PRO A 50 -13.25 10.12 -23.77
C PRO A 50 -12.42 8.96 -23.19
N ARG A 51 -13.04 7.80 -22.98
CA ARG A 51 -12.40 6.54 -22.53
C ARG A 51 -11.05 6.28 -23.23
N MET A 52 -10.94 6.79 -24.44
CA MET A 52 -9.73 6.68 -25.26
C MET A 52 -8.58 7.53 -24.70
N LEU A 53 -8.86 8.70 -24.08
CA LEU A 53 -7.83 9.59 -23.53
C LEU A 53 -7.34 9.08 -22.17
N LEU A 54 -8.25 8.62 -21.30
CA LEU A 54 -7.89 8.02 -20.01
C LEU A 54 -7.11 6.71 -20.21
N LYS A 55 -7.53 5.86 -21.15
CA LYS A 55 -6.82 4.63 -21.53
C LYS A 55 -5.44 4.90 -22.12
N ALA A 56 -5.26 6.04 -22.79
CA ALA A 56 -3.97 6.44 -23.36
C ALA A 56 -3.03 7.04 -22.29
N LEU A 57 -3.58 7.70 -21.27
CA LEU A 57 -2.80 8.39 -20.22
C LEU A 57 -2.53 7.48 -19.02
N HIS A 58 -3.49 6.66 -18.61
CA HIS A 58 -3.41 5.82 -17.40
C HIS A 58 -4.15 4.49 -17.60
N PRO A 59 -3.62 3.55 -18.38
CA PRO A 59 -4.29 2.26 -18.63
C PRO A 59 -4.47 1.43 -17.34
N GLY A 60 -3.56 1.55 -16.37
CA GLY A 60 -3.65 0.90 -15.07
C GLY A 60 -4.78 1.44 -14.19
N ALA A 61 -5.01 2.76 -14.19
CA ALA A 61 -6.06 3.38 -13.37
C ALA A 61 -7.46 2.89 -13.74
N LEU A 62 -7.74 2.65 -15.02
CA LEU A 62 -9.01 2.08 -15.47
C LEU A 62 -9.22 0.63 -15.01
N ALA A 63 -8.15 -0.16 -14.99
CA ALA A 63 -8.22 -1.55 -14.52
C ALA A 63 -8.52 -1.57 -13.02
N ILE A 64 -7.84 -0.73 -12.24
CA ILE A 64 -8.07 -0.58 -10.79
C ILE A 64 -9.50 -0.09 -10.52
N ALA A 65 -9.96 0.95 -11.23
CA ALA A 65 -11.30 1.49 -11.06
C ALA A 65 -12.38 0.43 -11.32
N ARG A 66 -12.22 -0.42 -12.35
CA ARG A 66 -13.14 -1.52 -12.62
C ARG A 66 -13.12 -2.57 -11.53
N GLN A 67 -11.94 -2.97 -11.07
CA GLN A 67 -11.80 -3.94 -10.01
C GLN A 67 -12.46 -3.45 -8.72
N LEU A 68 -12.25 -2.18 -8.35
CA LEU A 68 -12.92 -1.56 -7.22
C LEU A 68 -14.45 -1.57 -7.36
N GLN A 69 -14.99 -1.36 -8.57
CA GLN A 69 -16.45 -1.46 -8.81
C GLN A 69 -17.01 -2.87 -8.67
N GLU A 70 -16.21 -3.88 -9.00
CA GLU A 70 -16.62 -5.29 -8.91
C GLU A 70 -16.52 -5.81 -7.47
N ASP A 71 -15.54 -5.31 -6.70
CA ASP A 71 -15.19 -5.82 -5.38
C ASP A 71 -15.92 -5.10 -4.24
N PHE A 72 -16.35 -3.83 -4.43
CA PHE A 72 -16.93 -3.01 -3.36
C PHE A 72 -18.30 -2.42 -3.70
N ASP A 73 -19.22 -2.51 -2.74
CA ASP A 73 -20.44 -1.69 -2.69
C ASP A 73 -20.19 -0.43 -1.87
N PHE A 74 -19.98 0.69 -2.56
CA PHE A 74 -19.65 1.95 -1.93
C PHE A 74 -20.81 2.62 -1.20
N ASP A 75 -22.07 2.23 -1.47
CA ASP A 75 -23.25 2.87 -0.91
C ASP A 75 -23.41 2.57 0.59
N ASP A 76 -22.91 1.41 1.05
CA ASP A 76 -22.99 0.98 2.45
C ASP A 76 -21.72 1.26 3.28
N ILE A 77 -20.68 1.83 2.67
CA ILE A 77 -19.44 2.14 3.38
C ILE A 77 -19.59 3.38 4.25
N LYS A 78 -19.34 3.22 5.55
CA LYS A 78 -19.25 4.31 6.54
C LYS A 78 -17.82 4.47 6.99
N LEU A 79 -17.26 5.66 6.76
CA LEU A 79 -15.90 5.95 7.20
C LEU A 79 -15.86 6.13 8.73
N VAL A 80 -15.22 5.19 9.43
CA VAL A 80 -15.03 5.23 10.89
C VAL A 80 -13.58 5.60 11.19
N LEU A 81 -13.40 6.77 11.76
CA LEU A 81 -12.06 7.33 12.06
C LEU A 81 -11.43 6.68 13.30
N PRO A 82 -10.09 6.66 13.38
CA PRO A 82 -9.38 6.24 14.57
C PRO A 82 -9.82 7.03 15.82
N THR A 83 -10.06 6.30 16.90
CA THR A 83 -10.41 6.88 18.21
C THR A 83 -9.16 7.30 18.97
N THR A 84 -8.08 6.54 18.85
CA THR A 84 -6.77 6.80 19.45
C THR A 84 -5.71 6.99 18.39
N VAL A 85 -4.81 7.95 18.60
CA VAL A 85 -3.70 8.23 17.69
C VAL A 85 -2.36 8.19 18.41
N PHE A 86 -1.32 7.82 17.67
CA PHE A 86 0.07 7.86 18.14
C PHE A 86 0.98 8.57 17.11
N GLU A 87 2.24 8.85 17.48
CA GLU A 87 3.22 9.57 16.64
C GLU A 87 4.29 8.61 16.08
N GLU A 88 5.17 8.10 16.94
CA GLU A 88 6.30 7.28 16.48
C GLU A 88 6.04 5.79 16.72
N ARG A 89 5.60 5.49 17.93
CA ARG A 89 5.37 4.11 18.40
C ARG A 89 4.27 4.07 19.45
N HIS A 90 3.48 3.01 19.40
CA HIS A 90 2.53 2.67 20.45
C HIS A 90 2.65 1.19 20.81
N VAL A 91 2.64 0.88 22.10
CA VAL A 91 2.75 -0.50 22.58
C VAL A 91 1.49 -0.85 23.34
N LEU A 92 0.86 -1.95 22.93
CA LEU A 92 -0.26 -2.55 23.63
C LEU A 92 0.24 -3.79 24.37
N ASP A 93 -0.28 -4.00 25.57
CA ASP A 93 -0.15 -5.26 26.27
C ASP A 93 -1.50 -6.00 26.22
N LEU A 94 -1.52 -7.10 25.52
CA LEU A 94 -2.68 -7.97 25.38
C LEU A 94 -2.44 -9.24 26.20
N ASP A 95 -2.78 -9.19 27.49
CA ASP A 95 -2.63 -10.30 28.44
C ASP A 95 -1.19 -10.88 28.46
N GLY A 96 -0.18 -9.99 28.52
CA GLY A 96 1.24 -10.34 28.56
C GLY A 96 1.87 -10.57 27.17
N THR A 97 1.15 -10.30 26.10
CA THR A 97 1.71 -10.26 24.75
C THR A 97 1.80 -8.80 24.27
N GLU A 98 3.02 -8.33 24.11
CA GLU A 98 3.26 -6.98 23.58
C GLU A 98 2.97 -6.94 22.08
N VAL A 99 2.24 -5.91 21.66
CA VAL A 99 1.98 -5.58 20.25
C VAL A 99 2.49 -4.17 19.99
N HIS A 100 3.45 -4.04 19.09
CA HIS A 100 4.11 -2.79 18.79
C HIS A 100 3.56 -2.21 17.48
N LEU A 101 2.89 -1.07 17.54
CA LEU A 101 2.53 -0.26 16.41
C LEU A 101 3.70 0.69 16.13
N ILE A 102 4.34 0.60 14.97
CA ILE A 102 5.54 1.36 14.64
C ILE A 102 5.26 2.18 13.37
N TYR A 103 5.31 3.50 13.48
CA TYR A 103 5.24 4.37 12.32
C TYR A 103 6.50 4.23 11.48
N VAL A 104 6.33 3.99 10.20
CA VAL A 104 7.44 3.76 9.25
C VAL A 104 7.34 4.63 8.00
N GLY A 105 6.25 5.36 7.85
CA GLY A 105 6.01 6.18 6.67
C GLY A 105 6.92 7.42 6.53
N PRO A 106 6.85 8.06 5.36
CA PRO A 106 6.11 7.59 4.19
C PRO A 106 6.91 6.57 3.36
N CYS A 107 6.28 5.45 3.03
CA CYS A 107 6.77 4.47 2.07
C CYS A 107 5.78 4.34 0.90
N HIS A 108 4.69 3.58 1.10
CA HIS A 108 3.56 3.51 0.19
C HIS A 108 2.64 4.74 0.38
N GLN A 109 2.25 5.02 1.63
CA GLN A 109 1.42 6.16 2.02
C GLN A 109 2.08 6.96 3.16
N VAL A 110 1.46 8.11 3.49
CA VAL A 110 1.98 8.97 4.56
C VAL A 110 1.85 8.31 5.92
N GLY A 111 0.77 7.57 6.16
CA GLY A 111 0.45 6.99 7.45
C GLY A 111 1.04 5.62 7.72
N ASP A 112 1.91 5.10 6.86
CA ASP A 112 2.41 3.72 6.94
C ASP A 112 2.88 3.32 8.33
N THR A 113 2.26 2.26 8.82
CA THR A 113 2.47 1.70 10.15
C THR A 113 2.58 0.19 10.03
N ILE A 114 3.62 -0.40 10.59
CA ILE A 114 3.72 -1.85 10.77
C ILE A 114 3.27 -2.24 12.18
N VAL A 115 2.73 -3.45 12.30
CA VAL A 115 2.38 -4.04 13.59
C VAL A 115 3.29 -5.22 13.85
N HIS A 116 4.13 -5.12 14.86
CA HIS A 116 5.09 -6.16 15.24
C HIS A 116 4.68 -6.83 16.53
N VAL A 117 4.61 -8.14 16.54
CA VAL A 117 4.37 -8.99 17.72
C VAL A 117 5.65 -9.77 18.02
N PRO A 118 6.56 -9.22 18.84
CA PRO A 118 7.92 -9.76 18.99
C PRO A 118 7.96 -11.21 19.47
N ARG A 119 7.14 -11.55 20.46
CA ARG A 119 7.10 -12.89 21.05
C ARG A 119 6.70 -13.96 20.02
N GLU A 120 5.78 -13.63 19.13
CA GLU A 120 5.25 -14.53 18.12
C GLU A 120 6.04 -14.44 16.79
N ARG A 121 7.01 -13.51 16.72
CA ARG A 121 7.81 -13.23 15.51
C ARG A 121 6.94 -12.97 14.29
N VAL A 122 5.86 -12.18 14.47
CA VAL A 122 4.91 -11.82 13.42
C VAL A 122 5.02 -10.32 13.13
N VAL A 123 5.03 -9.96 11.85
CA VAL A 123 4.90 -8.57 11.38
C VAL A 123 3.73 -8.47 10.42
N PHE A 124 2.76 -7.60 10.73
CA PHE A 124 1.76 -7.15 9.76
C PHE A 124 2.33 -5.90 9.10
N ALA A 125 2.72 -6.05 7.85
CA ALA A 125 3.51 -5.03 7.14
C ALA A 125 2.66 -3.96 6.47
N GLY A 126 1.34 -4.18 6.29
CA GLY A 126 0.53 -3.34 5.43
C GLY A 126 1.17 -3.25 4.04
N ASP A 127 0.97 -2.14 3.36
CA ASP A 127 1.45 -1.91 2.00
C ASP A 127 2.93 -1.51 1.89
N VAL A 128 3.68 -1.66 2.98
CA VAL A 128 5.15 -1.69 2.92
C VAL A 128 5.62 -2.95 2.17
N ILE A 129 4.84 -4.04 2.24
CA ILE A 129 5.11 -5.28 1.51
C ILE A 129 3.91 -5.68 0.65
N PHE A 130 4.18 -5.79 -0.65
CA PHE A 130 3.32 -6.44 -1.64
C PHE A 130 3.97 -7.78 -2.00
N ARG A 131 3.20 -8.85 -1.95
CA ARG A 131 3.69 -10.19 -2.26
C ARG A 131 3.07 -10.71 -3.55
N GLU A 132 3.91 -11.04 -4.55
CA GLU A 132 3.46 -11.54 -5.85
C GLU A 132 2.51 -10.59 -6.62
N CYS A 133 2.52 -9.32 -6.28
CA CYS A 133 1.77 -8.27 -6.98
C CYS A 133 2.59 -6.98 -7.04
N THR A 134 2.38 -6.22 -8.10
CA THR A 134 3.13 -4.98 -8.33
C THR A 134 2.74 -3.94 -7.27
N PRO A 135 3.71 -3.41 -6.51
CA PRO A 135 3.44 -2.38 -5.52
C PRO A 135 3.05 -1.05 -6.15
N MET A 136 2.34 -0.24 -5.39
CA MET A 136 2.10 1.16 -5.70
C MET A 136 2.77 2.03 -4.62
N GLY A 137 3.32 3.16 -5.02
CA GLY A 137 3.91 4.14 -4.10
C GLY A 137 3.40 5.53 -4.43
N TRP A 138 2.69 6.15 -3.48
CA TRP A 138 2.07 7.44 -3.70
C TRP A 138 2.87 8.60 -3.10
N ASN A 139 3.42 8.42 -1.91
CA ASN A 139 3.94 9.51 -1.10
C ASN A 139 5.35 9.27 -0.55
N GLY A 140 5.90 8.08 -0.69
CA GLY A 140 7.20 7.72 -0.16
C GLY A 140 8.36 7.98 -1.12
N SER A 141 9.59 7.87 -0.59
CA SER A 141 10.79 7.77 -1.40
C SER A 141 11.27 6.33 -1.49
N TYR A 142 11.94 6.02 -2.59
CA TYR A 142 12.58 4.72 -2.82
C TYR A 142 13.56 4.38 -1.68
N GLU A 143 14.40 5.33 -1.28
CA GLU A 143 15.40 5.13 -0.24
C GLU A 143 14.77 4.82 1.11
N LYS A 144 13.70 5.55 1.46
CA LYS A 144 12.96 5.32 2.71
C LYS A 144 12.31 3.93 2.71
N TRP A 145 11.75 3.53 1.59
CA TRP A 145 11.12 2.21 1.48
C TRP A 145 12.15 1.07 1.67
N LEU A 146 13.34 1.19 1.07
CA LEU A 146 14.42 0.22 1.29
C LEU A 146 14.87 0.18 2.75
N GLU A 147 15.00 1.34 3.40
CA GLU A 147 15.35 1.44 4.83
C GLU A 147 14.35 0.67 5.71
N ILE A 148 13.06 0.77 5.40
CA ILE A 148 12.01 0.09 6.17
C ILE A 148 11.97 -1.42 5.88
N LEU A 149 12.23 -1.83 4.65
CA LEU A 149 12.39 -3.25 4.35
C LEU A 149 13.58 -3.85 5.09
N ASP A 150 14.69 -3.10 5.21
CA ASP A 150 15.84 -3.52 6.03
C ASP A 150 15.48 -3.59 7.53
N LEU A 151 14.66 -2.68 8.03
CA LEU A 151 14.14 -2.76 9.39
C LEU A 151 13.30 -4.02 9.60
N ILE A 152 12.39 -4.35 8.67
CA ILE A 152 11.56 -5.56 8.77
C ILE A 152 12.44 -6.82 8.74
N ILE A 153 13.45 -6.86 7.87
CA ILE A 153 14.42 -7.96 7.81
C ILE A 153 15.20 -8.08 9.14
N TRP A 154 15.59 -6.95 9.73
CA TRP A 154 16.30 -6.91 11.02
C TRP A 154 15.44 -7.41 12.18
N LEU A 155 14.13 -7.18 12.15
CA LEU A 155 13.18 -7.71 13.15
C LEU A 155 13.10 -9.24 13.13
N ASP A 156 13.63 -9.88 12.11
CA ASP A 156 13.72 -11.34 11.92
C ASP A 156 12.38 -12.08 12.14
N PRO A 157 11.30 -11.68 11.45
CA PRO A 157 10.00 -12.32 11.62
C PRO A 157 9.98 -13.72 11.01
N GLU A 158 9.24 -14.64 11.65
CA GLU A 158 8.89 -15.93 11.05
C GLU A 158 7.70 -15.81 10.09
N VAL A 159 6.80 -14.87 10.39
CA VAL A 159 5.59 -14.64 9.60
C VAL A 159 5.47 -13.16 9.27
N ILE A 160 5.29 -12.86 8.00
CA ILE A 160 4.92 -11.54 7.50
C ILE A 160 3.53 -11.63 6.88
N VAL A 161 2.64 -10.76 7.34
CA VAL A 161 1.33 -10.53 6.72
C VAL A 161 1.45 -9.26 5.87
N PRO A 162 1.57 -9.38 4.53
CA PRO A 162 1.64 -8.22 3.64
C PRO A 162 0.28 -7.53 3.55
N GLY A 163 0.24 -6.31 3.02
CA GLY A 163 -1.02 -5.64 2.72
C GLY A 163 -1.75 -6.33 1.57
N HIS A 164 -1.00 -6.75 0.55
CA HIS A 164 -1.52 -7.49 -0.59
C HIS A 164 -0.67 -8.72 -0.90
N GLY A 165 -1.33 -9.80 -1.30
CA GLY A 165 -0.71 -11.07 -1.65
C GLY A 165 -0.69 -12.08 -0.51
N PRO A 166 -0.04 -13.25 -0.70
CA PRO A 166 -0.05 -14.31 0.30
C PRO A 166 0.84 -14.01 1.51
N VAL A 167 0.47 -14.55 2.67
CA VAL A 167 1.33 -14.57 3.87
C VAL A 167 2.64 -15.28 3.54
N CYS A 168 3.74 -14.76 4.07
CA CYS A 168 5.09 -15.23 3.76
C CYS A 168 6.00 -15.19 5.00
N GLY A 169 7.24 -15.62 4.83
CA GLY A 169 8.32 -15.39 5.78
C GLY A 169 9.16 -14.16 5.39
N ILE A 170 10.38 -14.12 5.91
CA ILE A 170 11.35 -13.03 5.65
C ILE A 170 11.68 -12.86 4.15
N GLU A 171 11.54 -13.94 3.37
CA GLU A 171 11.76 -13.93 1.93
C GLU A 171 10.83 -12.93 1.20
N GLY A 172 9.64 -12.66 1.72
CA GLY A 172 8.73 -11.65 1.15
C GLY A 172 9.29 -10.24 1.24
N ALA A 173 9.92 -9.87 2.35
CA ALA A 173 10.60 -8.58 2.48
C ALA A 173 11.83 -8.47 1.57
N MET A 174 12.60 -9.56 1.47
CA MET A 174 13.76 -9.63 0.59
C MET A 174 13.38 -9.51 -0.88
N GLU A 175 12.30 -10.18 -1.29
CA GLU A 175 11.81 -10.13 -2.67
C GLU A 175 11.25 -8.75 -3.03
N MET A 176 10.49 -8.14 -2.11
CA MET A 176 10.01 -6.76 -2.30
C MET A 176 11.17 -5.78 -2.43
N LYS A 177 12.23 -5.93 -1.61
CA LYS A 177 13.44 -5.13 -1.72
C LYS A 177 14.11 -5.30 -3.07
N ALA A 178 14.33 -6.54 -3.50
CA ALA A 178 14.93 -6.85 -4.79
C ALA A 178 14.10 -6.31 -5.98
N TYR A 179 12.76 -6.33 -5.87
CA TYR A 179 11.90 -5.71 -6.86
C TYR A 179 12.11 -4.21 -6.96
N LEU A 180 12.13 -3.48 -5.83
CA LEU A 180 12.36 -2.04 -5.82
C LEU A 180 13.74 -1.69 -6.39
N GLU A 181 14.78 -2.43 -6.02
CA GLU A 181 16.14 -2.25 -6.56
C GLU A 181 16.17 -2.48 -8.08
N TYR A 182 15.50 -3.51 -8.57
CA TYR A 182 15.38 -3.81 -9.99
C TYR A 182 14.69 -2.67 -10.77
N VAL A 183 13.54 -2.20 -10.29
CA VAL A 183 12.81 -1.11 -10.94
C VAL A 183 13.61 0.19 -10.92
N HIS A 184 14.31 0.48 -9.83
CA HIS A 184 15.18 1.64 -9.73
C HIS A 184 16.34 1.59 -10.74
N GLU A 185 17.00 0.44 -10.85
CA GLU A 185 18.11 0.23 -11.79
C GLU A 185 17.66 0.38 -13.25
N GLU A 186 16.54 -0.25 -13.62
CA GLU A 186 15.96 -0.14 -14.95
C GLU A 186 15.48 1.29 -15.27
N SER A 187 14.91 1.98 -14.29
CA SER A 187 14.50 3.39 -14.43
C SER A 187 15.71 4.30 -14.67
N ASN A 188 16.79 4.11 -13.91
CA ASN A 188 18.04 4.85 -14.12
C ASN A 188 18.65 4.57 -15.49
N ARG A 189 18.61 3.33 -15.95
CA ARG A 189 19.07 2.97 -17.29
C ARG A 189 18.28 3.69 -18.38
N CYS A 190 16.95 3.73 -18.27
CA CYS A 190 16.08 4.46 -19.20
C CYS A 190 16.30 5.96 -19.16
N PHE A 191 16.44 6.54 -17.96
CA PHE A 191 16.74 7.96 -17.78
C PHE A 191 18.10 8.34 -18.41
N GLY A 192 19.13 7.52 -18.21
CA GLY A 192 20.45 7.73 -18.84
C GLY A 192 20.42 7.66 -20.38
N GLN A 193 19.39 7.06 -20.97
CA GLN A 193 19.12 7.05 -22.41
C GLN A 193 18.26 8.25 -22.88
N GLY A 194 17.91 9.16 -21.98
CA GLY A 194 17.10 10.34 -22.28
C GLY A 194 15.60 10.07 -22.46
N MET A 195 15.09 8.95 -21.92
CA MET A 195 13.66 8.64 -22.02
C MET A 195 12.83 9.47 -21.05
N SER A 196 11.60 9.79 -21.44
CA SER A 196 10.62 10.31 -20.49
C SER A 196 10.16 9.19 -19.52
N ALA A 197 9.64 9.55 -18.35
CA ALA A 197 9.09 8.58 -17.38
C ALA A 197 8.00 7.71 -18.04
N LEU A 198 7.11 8.32 -18.85
CA LEU A 198 6.05 7.60 -19.56
C LEU A 198 6.58 6.59 -20.60
N ASP A 199 7.67 6.94 -21.31
CA ASP A 199 8.27 6.03 -22.27
C ASP A 199 9.04 4.92 -21.56
N ALA A 200 9.71 5.24 -20.44
CA ALA A 200 10.39 4.27 -19.61
C ALA A 200 9.41 3.25 -19.03
N SER A 201 8.27 3.68 -18.47
CA SER A 201 7.26 2.78 -17.89
C SER A 201 6.66 1.79 -18.91
N LYS A 202 6.65 2.14 -20.21
CA LYS A 202 6.21 1.23 -21.27
C LYS A 202 7.30 0.29 -21.77
N LYS A 203 8.56 0.61 -21.50
CA LYS A 203 9.73 -0.09 -22.05
C LYS A 203 10.43 -0.99 -21.04
N ILE A 204 10.31 -0.67 -19.76
CA ILE A 204 10.89 -1.49 -18.70
C ILE A 204 10.29 -2.89 -18.77
N ASP A 205 11.15 -3.89 -18.96
CA ASP A 205 10.77 -5.29 -18.86
C ASP A 205 10.63 -5.66 -17.38
N PHE A 206 9.56 -6.35 -17.04
CA PHE A 206 9.33 -6.79 -15.65
C PHE A 206 10.30 -7.89 -15.21
N GLY A 207 11.08 -8.47 -16.12
CA GLY A 207 12.08 -9.49 -15.83
C GLY A 207 11.53 -10.64 -15.00
N PRO A 208 12.13 -10.97 -13.84
CA PRO A 208 11.66 -12.06 -12.98
C PRO A 208 10.28 -11.81 -12.37
N TYR A 209 9.75 -10.60 -12.41
CA TYR A 209 8.48 -10.20 -11.82
C TYR A 209 7.32 -10.15 -12.82
N ALA A 210 7.54 -10.57 -14.07
CA ALA A 210 6.51 -10.57 -15.12
C ALA A 210 5.27 -11.44 -14.79
N GLY A 211 5.41 -12.38 -13.88
CA GLY A 211 4.32 -13.23 -13.39
C GLY A 211 3.52 -12.65 -12.22
N TRP A 212 3.90 -11.48 -11.70
CA TRP A 212 3.18 -10.85 -10.60
C TRP A 212 1.82 -10.32 -11.05
N HIS A 213 0.86 -10.26 -10.11
CA HIS A 213 -0.44 -9.68 -10.39
C HIS A 213 -0.35 -8.19 -10.69
N SER A 214 -1.17 -7.73 -11.62
CA SER A 214 -1.30 -6.31 -12.00
C SER A 214 0.01 -5.64 -12.44
N PRO A 215 0.79 -6.23 -13.37
CA PRO A 215 2.05 -5.64 -13.81
C PRO A 215 1.88 -4.25 -14.48
N ALA A 216 0.68 -3.91 -14.93
CA ALA A 216 0.37 -2.60 -15.53
C ALA A 216 0.26 -1.43 -14.53
N ARG A 217 0.55 -1.65 -13.25
CA ARG A 217 0.57 -0.60 -12.21
C ARG A 217 1.86 0.22 -12.16
N LEU A 218 2.87 -0.15 -12.95
CA LEU A 218 4.10 0.64 -13.11
C LEU A 218 3.89 1.95 -13.86
#